data_17591997afd2e5bf58cc6b9e86e64261
#
_entry.id   17591997afd2e5bf58cc6b9e86e64261
#
_cell.length_a   1.000
_cell.length_b   1.000
_cell.length_c   1.000
_cell.angle_alpha   90.00
_cell.angle_beta   90.00
_cell.angle_gamma   90.00
#
_symmetry.space_group_name_H-M   'P 1'
#
loop_
_entity.id
_entity.type
_entity.pdbx_description
1 polymer ?
#
loop_
_entity_poly.entity_id
_entity_poly.type
_entity_poly.pdbx_seq_one_letter_code
_entity_poly.pdbx_strand_id
1 'polypeptide(L)'
;MKKFIVLYLGPKTAQEQMLESTPEAAQEGMKAWTEWADRAGSGIVDLGSPIGEGREVTAAGSSAPNSANHIGGYGIIQAEDLDGAQALLDGHPHLMMPGASIQVYEFLDLPEM
;
A
#
# COMPACT_ATOMS: atom_id res chain seq x y z
N MET A 1 1.65 20.87 -0.81
CA MET A 1 2.24 19.53 -0.52
C MET A 1 2.21 18.64 -1.75
N LYS A 2 3.17 17.76 -1.86
CA LYS A 2 3.22 16.76 -2.92
C LYS A 2 2.40 15.56 -2.54
N LYS A 3 1.87 14.86 -3.55
CA LYS A 3 1.13 13.62 -3.36
C LYS A 3 1.99 12.43 -3.73
N PHE A 4 1.75 11.32 -3.06
CA PHE A 4 2.52 10.08 -3.24
C PHE A 4 1.57 8.90 -3.28
N ILE A 5 1.83 7.95 -4.19
CA ILE A 5 1.15 6.66 -4.13
C ILE A 5 1.96 5.72 -3.26
N VAL A 6 1.24 5.00 -2.42
CA VAL A 6 1.81 3.99 -1.52
C VAL A 6 1.33 2.63 -2.00
N LEU A 7 2.27 1.71 -2.16
CA LEU A 7 1.98 0.32 -2.56
C LEU A 7 2.42 -0.60 -1.44
N TYR A 8 1.49 -1.44 -0.99
CA TYR A 8 1.75 -2.41 0.08
C TYR A 8 2.04 -3.76 -0.53
N LEU A 9 3.27 -4.26 -0.32
CA LEU A 9 3.73 -5.50 -0.93
C LEU A 9 3.99 -6.55 0.15
N GLY A 10 3.77 -7.82 -0.20
CA GLY A 10 4.03 -8.91 0.71
C GLY A 10 4.22 -10.23 -0.04
N PRO A 11 4.66 -11.29 0.66
CA PRO A 11 4.90 -12.58 0.05
C PRO A 11 3.63 -13.33 -0.34
N LYS A 12 2.48 -12.88 0.16
CA LYS A 12 1.17 -13.48 -0.13
C LYS A 12 0.25 -12.44 -0.74
N THR A 13 -0.72 -12.90 -1.55
CA THR A 13 -1.77 -12.03 -2.07
C THR A 13 -2.70 -11.60 -0.94
N ALA A 14 -3.44 -10.51 -1.16
CA ALA A 14 -4.45 -10.07 -0.20
C ALA A 14 -5.50 -11.14 0.03
N GLN A 15 -5.91 -11.86 -1.02
CA GLN A 15 -6.88 -12.95 -0.90
C GLN A 15 -6.35 -14.08 -0.03
N GLU A 16 -5.08 -14.49 -0.21
CA GLU A 16 -4.48 -15.52 0.62
C GLU A 16 -4.43 -15.10 2.09
N GLN A 17 -4.08 -13.84 2.35
CA GLN A 17 -4.05 -13.30 3.72
C GLN A 17 -5.44 -13.30 4.35
N MET A 18 -6.47 -12.93 3.59
CA MET A 18 -7.84 -12.93 4.08
C MET A 18 -8.31 -14.34 4.42
N LEU A 19 -7.95 -15.34 3.60
CA LEU A 19 -8.31 -16.74 3.83
C LEU A 19 -7.62 -17.33 5.06
N GLU A 20 -6.40 -16.89 5.35
CA GLU A 20 -5.60 -17.39 6.48
C GLU A 20 -5.87 -16.63 7.78
N SER A 21 -6.51 -15.46 7.71
CA SER A 21 -6.71 -14.60 8.87
C SER A 21 -7.84 -15.12 9.75
N THR A 22 -7.62 -15.10 11.07
CA THR A 22 -8.68 -15.36 12.02
C THR A 22 -9.48 -14.06 12.24
N PRO A 23 -10.74 -14.15 12.75
CA PRO A 23 -11.50 -12.94 13.08
C PRO A 23 -10.77 -12.04 14.06
N GLU A 24 -10.08 -12.59 15.06
CA GLU A 24 -9.30 -11.83 16.03
C GLU A 24 -8.14 -11.10 15.38
N ALA A 25 -7.39 -11.79 14.52
CA ALA A 25 -6.27 -11.18 13.80
C ALA A 25 -6.75 -10.06 12.87
N ALA A 26 -7.89 -10.26 12.21
CA ALA A 26 -8.48 -9.24 11.34
C ALA A 26 -8.87 -7.98 12.12
N GLN A 27 -9.45 -8.16 13.32
CA GLN A 27 -9.82 -7.03 14.18
C GLN A 27 -8.60 -6.29 14.69
N GLU A 28 -7.55 -7.00 15.10
CA GLU A 28 -6.30 -6.38 15.55
C GLU A 28 -5.63 -5.61 14.42
N GLY A 29 -5.63 -6.17 13.21
CA GLY A 29 -5.09 -5.50 12.04
C GLY A 29 -5.85 -4.22 11.71
N MET A 30 -7.17 -4.28 11.74
CA MET A 30 -8.03 -3.12 11.50
C MET A 30 -7.80 -2.02 12.54
N LYS A 31 -7.66 -2.41 13.80
CA LYS A 31 -7.36 -1.48 14.88
C LYS A 31 -6.02 -0.79 14.66
N ALA A 32 -4.99 -1.54 14.30
CA ALA A 32 -3.66 -1.00 14.03
C ALA A 32 -3.68 -0.01 12.86
N TRP A 33 -4.40 -0.33 11.78
CA TRP A 33 -4.56 0.57 10.65
C TRP A 33 -5.30 1.85 11.03
N THR A 34 -6.36 1.73 11.83
CA THR A 34 -7.11 2.89 12.32
C THR A 34 -6.23 3.78 13.17
N GLU A 35 -5.42 3.21 14.05
CA GLU A 35 -4.48 3.97 14.87
C GLU A 35 -3.44 4.69 14.02
N TRP A 36 -2.91 4.02 12.99
CA TRP A 36 -1.99 4.65 12.07
C TRP A 36 -2.68 5.78 11.30
N ALA A 37 -3.90 5.55 10.81
CA ALA A 37 -4.65 6.57 10.07
C ALA A 37 -4.92 7.80 10.93
N ASP A 38 -5.28 7.62 12.19
CA ASP A 38 -5.47 8.73 13.13
C ASP A 38 -4.18 9.52 13.33
N ARG A 39 -3.07 8.82 13.46
CA ARG A 39 -1.76 9.44 13.65
C ARG A 39 -1.30 10.19 12.40
N ALA A 40 -1.52 9.63 11.22
CA ALA A 40 -1.15 10.27 9.95
C ALA A 40 -2.06 11.45 9.62
N GLY A 41 -3.32 11.38 10.03
CA GLY A 41 -4.27 12.50 9.95
C GLY A 41 -4.42 13.07 8.56
N SER A 42 -4.15 14.37 8.41
CA SER A 42 -4.27 15.07 7.14
C SER A 42 -3.23 14.65 6.09
N GLY A 43 -2.23 13.86 6.48
CA GLY A 43 -1.30 13.26 5.53
C GLY A 43 -1.94 12.21 4.63
N ILE A 44 -3.12 11.69 4.98
CA ILE A 44 -3.83 10.73 4.15
C ILE A 44 -4.77 11.47 3.20
N VAL A 45 -4.56 11.29 1.89
CA VAL A 45 -5.45 11.82 0.84
C VAL A 45 -6.52 10.79 0.51
N ASP A 46 -6.13 9.54 0.37
CA ASP A 46 -7.01 8.40 0.10
C ASP A 46 -6.45 7.20 0.85
N LEU A 47 -7.22 6.66 1.76
CA LEU A 47 -6.78 5.49 2.53
C LEU A 47 -6.57 4.27 1.63
N GLY A 48 -7.22 4.24 0.47
CA GLY A 48 -7.07 3.18 -0.50
C GLY A 48 -7.90 1.96 -0.18
N SER A 49 -7.44 0.82 -0.70
CA SER A 49 -8.18 -0.43 -0.61
C SER A 49 -7.21 -1.60 -0.75
N PRO A 50 -7.53 -2.77 -0.17
CA PRO A 50 -6.89 -4.00 -0.60
C PRO A 50 -7.19 -4.22 -2.09
N ILE A 51 -6.24 -4.78 -2.81
CA ILE A 51 -6.42 -5.12 -4.22
C ILE A 51 -6.12 -6.60 -4.41
N GLY A 52 -6.86 -7.21 -5.35
CA GLY A 52 -6.81 -8.64 -5.55
C GLY A 52 -5.96 -9.07 -6.73
N GLU A 53 -6.46 -10.07 -7.45
CA GLU A 53 -5.75 -10.65 -8.58
C GLU A 53 -5.43 -9.61 -9.64
N GLY A 54 -4.20 -9.67 -10.15
CA GLY A 54 -3.73 -8.73 -11.17
C GLY A 54 -3.26 -9.43 -12.42
N ARG A 55 -3.00 -8.63 -13.46
CA ARG A 55 -2.40 -9.08 -14.70
C ARG A 55 -1.36 -8.08 -15.17
N GLU A 56 -0.33 -8.61 -15.80
CA GLU A 56 0.62 -7.77 -16.51
C GLU A 56 0.24 -7.79 -17.99
N VAL A 57 0.04 -6.63 -18.57
CA VAL A 57 -0.36 -6.47 -19.96
C VAL A 57 0.80 -5.84 -20.73
N THR A 58 1.22 -6.49 -21.80
CA THR A 58 2.28 -6.01 -22.69
C THR A 58 1.77 -5.96 -24.12
N ALA A 59 2.57 -5.42 -25.02
CA ALA A 59 2.23 -5.42 -26.45
C ALA A 59 2.07 -6.84 -27.00
N ALA A 60 2.69 -7.83 -26.37
CA ALA A 60 2.63 -9.23 -26.80
C ALA A 60 1.45 -10.00 -26.19
N GLY A 61 0.72 -9.40 -25.25
CA GLY A 61 -0.41 -10.05 -24.56
C GLY A 61 -0.41 -9.80 -23.07
N SER A 62 -1.01 -10.70 -22.33
CA SER A 62 -1.09 -10.57 -20.87
C SER A 62 -0.69 -11.86 -20.16
N SER A 63 -0.23 -11.70 -18.92
CA SER A 63 0.20 -12.79 -18.07
C SER A 63 0.03 -12.40 -16.60
N ALA A 64 0.27 -13.33 -15.70
CA ALA A 64 0.34 -13.01 -14.28
C ALA A 64 1.55 -12.08 -14.03
N PRO A 65 1.44 -11.11 -13.12
CA PRO A 65 2.57 -10.26 -12.81
C PRO A 65 3.78 -11.09 -12.34
N ASN A 66 4.94 -10.79 -12.91
CA ASN A 66 6.18 -11.49 -12.55
C ASN A 66 6.82 -10.79 -11.37
N SER A 67 6.30 -11.04 -10.17
CA SER A 67 6.79 -10.43 -8.95
C SER A 67 6.95 -11.47 -7.85
N ALA A 68 8.07 -11.42 -7.16
CA ALA A 68 8.29 -12.23 -5.96
C ALA A 68 7.43 -11.75 -4.80
N ASN A 69 7.05 -10.48 -4.80
CA ASN A 69 6.16 -9.88 -3.83
C ASN A 69 4.90 -9.40 -4.53
N HIS A 70 3.76 -9.66 -3.92
CA HIS A 70 2.47 -9.25 -4.45
C HIS A 70 2.09 -7.88 -3.92
N ILE A 71 1.52 -7.04 -4.80
CA ILE A 71 0.92 -5.78 -4.38
C ILE A 71 -0.46 -6.12 -3.82
N GLY A 72 -0.61 -5.96 -2.51
CA GLY A 72 -1.85 -6.32 -1.83
C GLY A 72 -2.75 -5.14 -1.48
N GLY A 73 -2.32 -3.92 -1.77
CA GLY A 73 -3.11 -2.73 -1.49
C GLY A 73 -2.41 -1.46 -1.95
N TYR A 74 -3.13 -0.36 -1.86
CA TYR A 74 -2.58 0.95 -2.19
C TYR A 74 -3.19 2.03 -1.29
N GLY A 75 -2.56 3.19 -1.29
CA GLY A 75 -3.09 4.40 -0.67
C GLY A 75 -2.45 5.62 -1.31
N ILE A 76 -2.98 6.79 -0.99
CA ILE A 76 -2.43 8.07 -1.44
C ILE A 76 -2.22 8.94 -0.22
N ILE A 77 -1.01 9.44 -0.06
CA ILE A 77 -0.64 10.33 1.04
C ILE A 77 -0.10 11.64 0.48
N GLN A 78 0.01 12.64 1.36
CA GLN A 78 0.64 13.90 0.99
C GLN A 78 1.69 14.29 2.05
N ALA A 79 2.76 14.88 1.58
CA ALA A 79 3.85 15.37 2.42
C ALA A 79 4.62 16.43 1.65
N GLU A 80 5.51 17.13 2.33
CA GLU A 80 6.30 18.17 1.67
C GLU A 80 7.32 17.60 0.69
N ASP A 81 7.87 16.43 1.02
CA ASP A 81 8.89 15.76 0.22
C ASP A 81 8.86 14.24 0.50
N LEU A 82 9.73 13.52 -0.17
CA LEU A 82 9.82 12.08 -0.02
C LEU A 82 10.22 11.67 1.40
N ASP A 83 11.08 12.42 2.05
CA ASP A 83 11.47 12.16 3.44
C ASP A 83 10.27 12.29 4.37
N GLY A 84 9.41 13.29 4.15
CA GLY A 84 8.18 13.46 4.90
C GLY A 84 7.19 12.33 4.66
N ALA A 85 7.09 11.85 3.41
CA ALA A 85 6.25 10.70 3.07
C ALA A 85 6.74 9.43 3.77
N GLN A 86 8.05 9.20 3.77
CA GLN A 86 8.65 8.07 4.49
C GLN A 86 8.34 8.15 5.98
N ALA A 87 8.45 9.32 6.57
CA ALA A 87 8.19 9.52 7.99
C ALA A 87 6.75 9.15 8.37
N LEU A 88 5.78 9.44 7.50
CA LEU A 88 4.39 9.04 7.72
C LEU A 88 4.22 7.52 7.74
N LEU A 89 5.05 6.80 7.00
CA LEU A 89 4.96 5.34 6.88
C LEU A 89 5.80 4.60 7.91
N ASP A 90 6.63 5.31 8.69
CA ASP A 90 7.42 4.68 9.76
C ASP A 90 6.48 4.06 10.80
N GLY A 91 6.75 2.81 11.15
CA GLY A 91 5.92 2.09 12.11
C GLY A 91 4.55 1.68 11.59
N HIS A 92 4.35 1.71 10.27
CA HIS A 92 3.09 1.29 9.66
C HIS A 92 2.81 -0.18 9.99
N PRO A 93 1.56 -0.54 10.35
CA PRO A 93 1.23 -1.91 10.75
C PRO A 93 1.51 -2.96 9.67
N HIS A 94 1.45 -2.61 8.39
CA HIS A 94 1.79 -3.52 7.31
C HIS A 94 3.21 -4.08 7.45
N LEU A 95 4.14 -3.29 7.97
CA LEU A 95 5.54 -3.69 8.12
C LEU A 95 5.77 -4.70 9.23
N MET A 96 4.77 -4.96 10.06
CA MET A 96 4.88 -5.99 11.11
C MET A 96 4.76 -7.41 10.55
N MET A 97 4.25 -7.56 9.34
CA MET A 97 4.12 -8.86 8.68
C MET A 97 5.48 -9.28 8.10
N PRO A 98 5.94 -10.53 8.37
CA PRO A 98 7.22 -10.99 7.82
C PRO A 98 7.26 -10.91 6.30
N GLY A 99 8.35 -10.36 5.77
CA GLY A 99 8.54 -10.22 4.32
C GLY A 99 7.77 -9.07 3.68
N ALA A 100 7.01 -8.30 4.46
CA ALA A 100 6.26 -7.17 3.93
C ALA A 100 7.16 -5.97 3.67
N SER A 101 6.77 -5.17 2.68
CA SER A 101 7.43 -3.92 2.36
C SER A 101 6.41 -2.90 1.86
N ILE A 102 6.83 -1.65 1.83
CA ILE A 102 6.03 -0.56 1.29
C ILE A 102 6.88 0.17 0.26
N GLN A 103 6.31 0.42 -0.91
CA GLN A 103 6.92 1.29 -1.91
C GLN A 103 6.11 2.58 -1.96
N VAL A 104 6.82 3.69 -2.09
CA VAL A 104 6.19 5.01 -2.16
C VAL A 104 6.81 5.78 -3.33
N TYR A 105 5.93 6.38 -4.16
CA TYR A 105 6.35 7.11 -5.36
C TYR A 105 5.63 8.43 -5.41
N GLU A 106 6.36 9.48 -5.76
CA GLU A 106 5.80 10.81 -5.94
C GLU A 106 4.98 10.87 -7.24
N PHE A 107 3.79 11.47 -7.17
CA PHE A 107 3.06 11.83 -8.37
C PHE A 107 3.72 13.03 -9.03
N LEU A 108 3.95 12.93 -10.33
CA LEU A 108 4.49 14.04 -11.11
C LEU A 108 3.36 14.79 -11.82
N ASP A 109 3.50 16.10 -11.90
CA ASP A 109 2.58 16.90 -12.69
C ASP A 109 2.84 16.65 -14.18
N LEU A 110 1.76 16.45 -14.92
CA LEU A 110 1.88 16.30 -16.38
C LEU A 110 2.02 17.68 -17.01
N PRO A 111 2.85 17.81 -18.06
CA PRO A 111 2.90 19.05 -18.80
C PRO A 111 1.54 19.32 -19.46
N GLU A 112 1.23 20.59 -19.62
CA GLU A 112 0.02 21.00 -20.36
C GLU A 112 0.12 20.51 -21.79
N MET A 113 -0.97 19.94 -22.28
CA MET A 113 -1.08 19.47 -23.65
C MET A 113 -2.17 20.20 -24.40
#